data_e06deb9dad75681ad4b26fd6dbc96265
#
_entry.id   e06deb9dad75681ad4b26fd6dbc96265
#
_cell.length_a   1.000
_cell.length_b   1.000
_cell.length_c   1.000
_cell.angle_alpha   90.00
_cell.angle_beta   90.00
_cell.angle_gamma   90.00
#
_symmetry.space_group_name_H-M   'P 1'
#
loop_
_entity.id
_entity.type
_entity.pdbx_description
1 polymer ?
#
loop_
_entity_poly.entity_id
_entity_poly.type
_entity_poly.pdbx_seq_one_letter_code
_entity_poly.pdbx_strand_id
1 'polypeptide(L)'
;MRVLMLSWEYPPVVVGGLGRHVHALATRLADQGHDVVVLCRQESGTDATTHPSTDSVAEHVRVVRVAEDPPHLAFERDLVAWTLAMGHAMLRAAHGLLRSWRPDVVHAHDWLVTHPAIAVADLLGVPLVATLHATEAGRHSGWLSQPLNQQIHSVEWWLANRADALVTCSAAMRAEAAHLFDLDADTIAVIHNGIERHGWRIDADEVTTARHRHSPADTPLLLFFGRLEWEKGVQDLIAALPRIRARHPGTRLVVAGKGRQEQELVVAARRHRVRRAVDFVGHLSDRELRAALAAADAVVLPSRYEPFGIVALEA
;
A
#
# COMPACT_ATOMS: atom_id res chain seq x y z
N MET A 1 18.31 -5.89 -18.44
CA MET A 1 17.44 -7.02 -18.07
C MET A 1 16.00 -6.72 -18.44
N ARG A 2 15.24 -7.74 -18.76
CA ARG A 2 13.79 -7.69 -18.96
C ARG A 2 13.10 -8.14 -17.68
N VAL A 3 12.34 -7.23 -17.05
CA VAL A 3 11.72 -7.47 -15.73
C VAL A 3 10.21 -7.50 -15.88
N LEU A 4 9.56 -8.59 -15.50
CA LEU A 4 8.11 -8.67 -15.39
C LEU A 4 7.72 -8.46 -13.93
N MET A 5 7.14 -7.31 -13.60
CA MET A 5 6.59 -7.04 -12.28
C MET A 5 5.12 -7.40 -12.25
N LEU A 6 4.68 -8.10 -11.21
CA LEU A 6 3.28 -8.35 -10.92
C LEU A 6 2.90 -7.61 -9.65
N SER A 7 1.88 -6.77 -9.73
CA SER A 7 1.32 -6.06 -8.59
C SER A 7 -0.19 -5.91 -8.76
N TRP A 8 -0.94 -6.01 -7.67
CA TRP A 8 -2.36 -5.76 -7.74
C TRP A 8 -2.70 -4.26 -7.73
N GLU A 9 -1.77 -3.42 -7.24
CA GLU A 9 -1.83 -1.95 -7.28
C GLU A 9 -0.77 -1.39 -8.24
N TYR A 10 -1.18 -0.46 -9.09
CA TYR A 10 -0.31 0.40 -9.89
C TYR A 10 -1.12 1.64 -10.33
N PRO A 11 -0.57 2.86 -10.34
CA PRO A 11 -1.35 4.04 -10.72
C PRO A 11 -2.13 3.89 -12.02
N PRO A 12 -3.40 4.35 -12.09
CA PRO A 12 -4.10 5.18 -11.10
C PRO A 12 -4.69 4.39 -9.92
N VAL A 13 -4.62 3.06 -9.90
CA VAL A 13 -5.12 2.24 -8.81
C VAL A 13 -4.11 2.22 -7.67
N VAL A 14 -4.30 3.07 -6.67
CA VAL A 14 -3.45 3.17 -5.48
C VAL A 14 -4.33 3.12 -4.24
N VAL A 15 -4.17 2.07 -3.43
CA VAL A 15 -4.85 1.91 -2.14
C VAL A 15 -3.93 2.31 -0.99
N GLY A 16 -2.61 2.09 -1.18
CA GLY A 16 -1.61 2.34 -0.14
C GLY A 16 -0.22 2.60 -0.70
N GLY A 17 0.77 2.33 0.14
CA GLY A 17 2.18 2.51 -0.22
C GLY A 17 2.69 1.56 -1.31
N LEU A 18 2.05 0.38 -1.46
CA LEU A 18 2.43 -0.64 -2.43
C LEU A 18 2.44 -0.09 -3.86
N GLY A 19 1.33 0.49 -4.32
CA GLY A 19 1.22 1.01 -5.69
C GLY A 19 2.23 2.11 -5.98
N ARG A 20 2.48 3.01 -5.02
CA ARG A 20 3.52 4.05 -5.13
C ARG A 20 4.92 3.46 -5.20
N HIS A 21 5.21 2.46 -4.36
CA HIS A 21 6.50 1.77 -4.36
C HIS A 21 6.76 1.07 -5.70
N VAL A 22 5.80 0.28 -6.19
CA VAL A 22 5.96 -0.47 -7.46
C VAL A 22 6.14 0.49 -8.63
N HIS A 23 5.39 1.60 -8.66
CA HIS A 23 5.56 2.64 -9.68
C HIS A 23 6.97 3.24 -9.63
N ALA A 24 7.41 3.69 -8.46
CA ALA A 24 8.74 4.27 -8.31
C ALA A 24 9.86 3.28 -8.67
N LEU A 25 9.73 2.02 -8.27
CA LEU A 25 10.70 0.99 -8.61
C LEU A 25 10.74 0.70 -10.10
N ALA A 26 9.58 0.54 -10.74
CA ALA A 26 9.47 0.26 -12.17
C ALA A 26 10.08 1.38 -13.02
N THR A 27 9.74 2.64 -12.71
CA THR A 27 10.27 3.80 -13.44
C THR A 27 11.78 3.94 -13.24
N ARG A 28 12.29 3.74 -12.02
CA ARG A 28 13.75 3.81 -11.77
C ARG A 28 14.54 2.70 -12.44
N LEU A 29 13.98 1.49 -12.53
CA LEU A 29 14.61 0.42 -13.30
C LEU A 29 14.61 0.72 -14.80
N ALA A 30 13.51 1.27 -15.32
CA ALA A 30 13.45 1.71 -16.72
C ALA A 30 14.45 2.84 -17.01
N ASP A 31 14.59 3.83 -16.12
CA ASP A 31 15.60 4.91 -16.23
C ASP A 31 17.05 4.36 -16.24
N GLN A 32 17.28 3.22 -15.59
CA GLN A 32 18.58 2.52 -15.60
C GLN A 32 18.80 1.64 -16.84
N GLY A 33 17.88 1.69 -17.81
CA GLY A 33 17.99 0.94 -19.06
C GLY A 33 17.48 -0.50 -19.01
N HIS A 34 16.69 -0.85 -18.00
CA HIS A 34 15.99 -2.12 -17.97
C HIS A 34 14.67 -2.04 -18.76
N ASP A 35 14.30 -3.13 -19.42
CA ASP A 35 13.01 -3.27 -20.11
C ASP A 35 11.99 -3.81 -19.11
N VAL A 36 11.10 -2.93 -18.62
CA VAL A 36 10.18 -3.22 -17.52
C VAL A 36 8.75 -3.30 -18.02
N VAL A 37 8.11 -4.41 -17.71
CA VAL A 37 6.67 -4.60 -17.89
C VAL A 37 6.02 -4.77 -16.53
N VAL A 38 4.98 -3.98 -16.25
CA VAL A 38 4.14 -4.14 -15.06
C VAL A 38 2.81 -4.76 -15.47
N LEU A 39 2.48 -5.89 -14.86
CA LEU A 39 1.20 -6.56 -14.98
C LEU A 39 0.37 -6.28 -13.72
N CYS A 40 -0.71 -5.53 -13.84
CA CYS A 40 -1.53 -5.09 -12.73
C CYS A 40 -3.03 -5.18 -13.07
N ARG A 41 -3.89 -4.87 -12.11
CA ARG A 41 -5.33 -4.86 -12.34
C ARG A 41 -5.85 -3.51 -12.85
N GLN A 42 -7.02 -3.55 -13.49
CA GLN A 42 -7.87 -2.39 -13.74
C GLN A 42 -8.49 -1.87 -12.42
N GLU A 43 -9.16 -0.74 -12.47
CA GLU A 43 -9.93 -0.21 -11.34
C GLU A 43 -10.99 -1.20 -10.86
N SER A 44 -11.34 -1.13 -9.58
CA SER A 44 -12.41 -1.95 -9.01
C SER A 44 -13.75 -1.66 -9.68
N GLY A 45 -14.55 -2.71 -9.89
CA GLY A 45 -15.87 -2.60 -10.52
C GLY A 45 -15.84 -2.54 -12.06
N THR A 46 -14.66 -2.62 -12.67
CA THR A 46 -14.55 -2.76 -14.12
C THR A 46 -14.61 -4.22 -14.54
N ASP A 47 -15.22 -4.48 -15.66
CA ASP A 47 -15.29 -5.82 -16.26
C ASP A 47 -14.73 -5.83 -17.69
N ALA A 48 -14.41 -7.02 -18.20
CA ALA A 48 -13.78 -7.19 -19.50
C ALA A 48 -14.66 -6.74 -20.69
N THR A 49 -15.95 -6.58 -20.50
CA THR A 49 -16.88 -6.15 -21.56
C THR A 49 -16.96 -4.64 -21.67
N THR A 50 -16.93 -3.93 -20.53
CA THR A 50 -17.04 -2.46 -20.47
C THR A 50 -15.67 -1.79 -20.38
N HIS A 51 -14.71 -2.43 -19.70
CA HIS A 51 -13.35 -1.94 -19.51
C HIS A 51 -12.36 -3.06 -19.83
N PRO A 52 -12.07 -3.30 -21.12
CA PRO A 52 -11.14 -4.36 -21.53
C PRO A 52 -9.74 -4.12 -20.97
N SER A 53 -8.96 -5.19 -20.89
CA SER A 53 -7.54 -5.08 -20.54
C SER A 53 -6.83 -4.11 -21.47
N THR A 54 -5.94 -3.30 -20.93
CA THR A 54 -5.16 -2.31 -21.66
C THR A 54 -3.68 -2.63 -21.62
N ASP A 55 -2.97 -2.22 -22.67
CA ASP A 55 -1.52 -2.35 -22.82
C ASP A 55 -1.00 -1.00 -23.33
N SER A 56 -0.23 -0.31 -22.50
CA SER A 56 0.23 1.05 -22.79
C SER A 56 1.63 1.27 -22.22
N VAL A 57 2.34 2.27 -22.76
CA VAL A 57 3.65 2.68 -22.25
C VAL A 57 3.50 4.05 -21.61
N ALA A 58 3.96 4.17 -20.37
CA ALA A 58 4.04 5.41 -19.62
C ALA A 58 5.38 5.46 -18.88
N GLU A 59 6.06 6.61 -18.90
CA GLU A 59 7.34 6.82 -18.18
C GLU A 59 8.37 5.71 -18.46
N HIS A 60 8.48 5.30 -19.73
CA HIS A 60 9.35 4.19 -20.21
C HIS A 60 8.99 2.80 -19.67
N VAL A 61 7.90 2.64 -18.94
CA VAL A 61 7.39 1.38 -18.43
C VAL A 61 6.19 0.92 -19.25
N ARG A 62 6.19 -0.34 -19.72
CA ARG A 62 5.02 -0.94 -20.32
C ARG A 62 4.08 -1.44 -19.24
N VAL A 63 2.84 -0.99 -19.24
CA VAL A 63 1.85 -1.32 -18.22
C VAL A 63 0.68 -2.06 -18.85
N VAL A 64 0.51 -3.31 -18.45
CA VAL A 64 -0.61 -4.17 -18.86
C VAL A 64 -1.60 -4.23 -17.70
N ARG A 65 -2.75 -3.56 -17.86
CA ARG A 65 -3.84 -3.56 -16.88
C ARG A 65 -4.89 -4.59 -17.26
N VAL A 66 -5.18 -5.48 -16.34
CA VAL A 66 -6.07 -6.62 -16.58
C VAL A 66 -7.41 -6.36 -15.92
N ALA A 67 -8.49 -6.49 -16.69
CA ALA A 67 -9.84 -6.39 -16.19
C ALA A 67 -10.16 -7.53 -15.22
N GLU A 68 -10.99 -7.26 -14.20
CA GLU A 68 -11.52 -8.29 -13.30
C GLU A 68 -12.36 -9.31 -14.08
N ASP A 69 -12.18 -10.59 -13.76
CA ASP A 69 -12.92 -11.67 -14.36
C ASP A 69 -13.01 -12.85 -13.39
N PRO A 70 -14.19 -13.29 -12.96
CA PRO A 70 -15.53 -12.82 -13.32
C PRO A 70 -15.97 -11.57 -12.52
N PRO A 71 -16.78 -10.68 -13.12
CA PRO A 71 -17.16 -9.40 -12.52
C PRO A 71 -18.14 -9.51 -11.33
N HIS A 72 -18.72 -10.69 -11.09
CA HIS A 72 -19.65 -10.91 -9.98
C HIS A 72 -18.97 -11.18 -8.63
N LEU A 73 -17.65 -11.31 -8.59
CA LEU A 73 -16.87 -11.42 -7.35
C LEU A 73 -16.54 -10.02 -6.83
N ALA A 74 -16.77 -9.81 -5.53
CA ALA A 74 -16.45 -8.56 -4.86
C ALA A 74 -15.20 -8.73 -3.99
N PHE A 75 -14.22 -7.83 -4.15
CA PHE A 75 -12.95 -7.88 -3.43
C PHE A 75 -13.14 -7.98 -1.91
N GLU A 76 -14.05 -7.17 -1.34
CA GLU A 76 -14.25 -7.12 0.12
C GLU A 76 -14.92 -8.37 0.69
N ARG A 77 -15.75 -9.04 -0.10
CA ARG A 77 -16.55 -10.19 0.34
C ARG A 77 -15.94 -11.52 -0.05
N ASP A 78 -15.42 -11.59 -1.27
CA ASP A 78 -15.01 -12.83 -1.94
C ASP A 78 -13.48 -12.86 -2.16
N LEU A 79 -12.69 -12.27 -1.25
CA LEU A 79 -11.28 -11.91 -1.43
C LEU A 79 -10.42 -13.01 -2.06
N VAL A 80 -10.49 -14.24 -1.56
CA VAL A 80 -9.66 -15.34 -2.09
C VAL A 80 -10.13 -15.75 -3.48
N ALA A 81 -11.45 -15.90 -3.69
CA ALA A 81 -12.01 -16.25 -4.99
C ALA A 81 -11.74 -15.14 -6.02
N TRP A 82 -11.88 -13.88 -5.61
CA TRP A 82 -11.56 -12.72 -6.43
C TRP A 82 -10.06 -12.71 -6.83
N THR A 83 -9.17 -12.99 -5.87
CA THR A 83 -7.71 -13.05 -6.13
C THR A 83 -7.35 -14.14 -7.12
N LEU A 84 -7.98 -15.32 -7.02
CA LEU A 84 -7.78 -16.42 -7.96
C LEU A 84 -8.30 -16.07 -9.37
N ALA A 85 -9.48 -15.46 -9.46
CA ALA A 85 -10.06 -15.03 -10.73
C ALA A 85 -9.19 -13.95 -11.41
N MET A 86 -8.74 -12.95 -10.66
CA MET A 86 -7.80 -11.94 -11.14
C MET A 86 -6.47 -12.55 -11.55
N GLY A 87 -5.94 -13.48 -10.76
CA GLY A 87 -4.71 -14.21 -11.07
C GLY A 87 -4.82 -14.98 -12.39
N HIS A 88 -5.97 -15.62 -12.65
CA HIS A 88 -6.24 -16.27 -13.94
C HIS A 88 -6.27 -15.27 -15.10
N ALA A 89 -6.92 -14.14 -14.93
CA ALA A 89 -6.94 -13.07 -15.94
C ALA A 89 -5.53 -12.52 -16.20
N MET A 90 -4.71 -12.34 -15.16
CA MET A 90 -3.30 -11.97 -15.30
C MET A 90 -2.49 -13.01 -16.08
N LEU A 91 -2.71 -14.29 -15.82
CA LEU A 91 -2.04 -15.38 -16.58
C LEU A 91 -2.41 -15.35 -18.06
N ARG A 92 -3.66 -15.12 -18.41
CA ARG A 92 -4.09 -14.97 -19.81
C ARG A 92 -3.40 -13.80 -20.49
N ALA A 93 -3.32 -12.65 -19.81
CA ALA A 93 -2.64 -11.45 -20.31
C ALA A 93 -1.13 -11.70 -20.46
N ALA A 94 -0.50 -12.32 -19.44
CA ALA A 94 0.90 -12.73 -19.51
C ALA A 94 1.18 -13.64 -20.69
N HIS A 95 0.34 -14.65 -20.91
CA HIS A 95 0.50 -15.57 -22.07
C HIS A 95 0.48 -14.82 -23.40
N GLY A 96 -0.37 -13.82 -23.56
CA GLY A 96 -0.38 -12.94 -24.74
C GLY A 96 0.94 -12.17 -24.89
N LEU A 97 1.41 -11.56 -23.81
CA LEU A 97 2.67 -10.82 -23.75
C LEU A 97 3.88 -11.71 -24.09
N LEU A 98 3.93 -12.90 -23.53
CA LEU A 98 5.06 -13.84 -23.67
C LEU A 98 5.24 -14.42 -25.09
N ARG A 99 4.32 -14.18 -26.01
CA ARG A 99 4.46 -14.55 -27.42
C ARG A 99 5.51 -13.71 -28.16
N SER A 100 5.74 -12.48 -27.70
CA SER A 100 6.67 -11.54 -28.35
C SER A 100 7.73 -10.98 -27.43
N TRP A 101 7.58 -11.15 -26.12
CA TRP A 101 8.48 -10.63 -25.09
C TRP A 101 8.68 -11.66 -23.98
N ARG A 102 9.92 -11.89 -23.56
CA ARG A 102 10.24 -12.87 -22.51
C ARG A 102 11.05 -12.19 -21.41
N PRO A 103 10.61 -12.23 -20.15
CA PRO A 103 11.36 -11.70 -19.02
C PRO A 103 12.60 -12.54 -18.71
N ASP A 104 13.60 -11.89 -18.12
CA ASP A 104 14.76 -12.53 -17.52
C ASP A 104 14.50 -12.84 -16.03
N VAL A 105 13.53 -12.13 -15.42
CA VAL A 105 13.12 -12.29 -14.02
C VAL A 105 11.64 -11.90 -13.86
N VAL A 106 10.96 -12.61 -12.98
CA VAL A 106 9.60 -12.27 -12.50
C VAL A 106 9.72 -11.68 -11.11
N HIS A 107 9.07 -10.54 -10.85
CA HIS A 107 9.06 -9.88 -9.55
C HIS A 107 7.62 -9.73 -9.03
N ALA A 108 7.29 -10.46 -7.99
CA ALA A 108 5.97 -10.43 -7.33
C ALA A 108 5.97 -9.45 -6.15
N HIS A 109 4.90 -8.66 -6.04
CA HIS A 109 4.69 -7.74 -4.94
C HIS A 109 3.45 -8.14 -4.12
N ASP A 110 3.68 -8.67 -2.91
CA ASP A 110 2.69 -9.23 -1.99
C ASP A 110 1.92 -10.46 -2.53
N TRP A 111 1.10 -11.03 -1.66
CA TRP A 111 0.44 -12.32 -1.84
C TRP A 111 -0.64 -12.36 -2.94
N LEU A 112 -1.27 -11.21 -3.25
CA LEU A 112 -2.38 -11.13 -4.21
C LEU A 112 -1.98 -11.56 -5.63
N VAL A 113 -0.70 -11.55 -5.96
CA VAL A 113 -0.17 -11.94 -7.27
C VAL A 113 0.64 -13.24 -7.24
N THR A 114 0.61 -13.99 -6.14
CA THR A 114 1.39 -15.22 -5.95
C THR A 114 1.17 -16.23 -7.06
N HIS A 115 -0.10 -16.59 -7.31
CA HIS A 115 -0.44 -17.61 -8.30
C HIS A 115 0.07 -17.28 -9.72
N PRO A 116 -0.25 -16.09 -10.30
CA PRO A 116 0.24 -15.76 -11.63
C PRO A 116 1.78 -15.60 -11.67
N ALA A 117 2.40 -15.06 -10.63
CA ALA A 117 3.85 -14.88 -10.60
C ALA A 117 4.60 -16.22 -10.61
N ILE A 118 4.22 -17.15 -9.73
CA ILE A 118 4.81 -18.50 -9.67
C ILE A 118 4.58 -19.22 -10.98
N ALA A 119 3.35 -19.21 -11.50
CA ALA A 119 3.03 -19.92 -12.73
C ALA A 119 3.83 -19.40 -13.95
N VAL A 120 4.05 -18.08 -14.06
CA VAL A 120 4.87 -17.51 -15.13
C VAL A 120 6.34 -17.85 -14.95
N ALA A 121 6.88 -17.75 -13.74
CA ALA A 121 8.27 -18.08 -13.45
C ALA A 121 8.56 -19.55 -13.77
N ASP A 122 7.70 -20.47 -13.32
CA ASP A 122 7.82 -21.91 -13.58
C ASP A 122 7.71 -22.24 -15.06
N LEU A 123 6.72 -21.66 -15.76
CA LEU A 123 6.52 -21.87 -17.20
C LEU A 123 7.77 -21.49 -18.02
N LEU A 124 8.45 -20.42 -17.62
CA LEU A 124 9.60 -19.89 -18.34
C LEU A 124 10.94 -20.41 -17.83
N GLY A 125 10.99 -21.01 -16.64
CA GLY A 125 12.23 -21.39 -15.96
C GLY A 125 13.12 -20.18 -15.66
N VAL A 126 12.51 -19.06 -15.25
CA VAL A 126 13.22 -17.82 -14.86
C VAL A 126 13.11 -17.59 -13.36
N PRO A 127 14.08 -16.88 -12.74
CA PRO A 127 14.03 -16.58 -11.32
C PRO A 127 12.77 -15.80 -10.92
N LEU A 128 12.23 -16.13 -9.73
CA LEU A 128 11.16 -15.42 -9.05
C LEU A 128 11.73 -14.60 -7.89
N VAL A 129 11.62 -13.31 -7.95
CA VAL A 129 11.83 -12.38 -6.82
C VAL A 129 10.48 -12.08 -6.19
N ALA A 130 10.39 -12.11 -4.87
CA ALA A 130 9.20 -11.68 -4.15
C ALA A 130 9.53 -10.56 -3.16
N THR A 131 8.72 -9.50 -3.15
CA THR A 131 8.80 -8.46 -2.11
C THR A 131 7.55 -8.51 -1.24
N LEU A 132 7.76 -8.67 0.07
CA LEU A 132 6.70 -8.60 1.07
C LEU A 132 6.66 -7.19 1.67
N HIS A 133 5.50 -6.54 1.55
CA HIS A 133 5.26 -5.19 2.08
C HIS A 133 4.56 -5.20 3.44
N ALA A 134 3.86 -6.26 3.76
CA ALA A 134 3.23 -6.54 5.04
C ALA A 134 2.88 -8.04 5.12
N THR A 135 2.61 -8.56 6.31
CA THR A 135 2.06 -9.90 6.49
C THR A 135 0.65 -9.84 7.06
N GLU A 136 -0.14 -10.86 6.80
CA GLU A 136 -1.47 -11.00 7.39
C GLU A 136 -1.38 -11.16 8.91
N ALA A 137 -0.43 -11.96 9.39
CA ALA A 137 -0.18 -12.13 10.82
C ALA A 137 0.18 -10.79 11.50
N GLY A 138 1.06 -10.00 10.91
CA GLY A 138 1.45 -8.69 11.44
C GLY A 138 0.28 -7.72 11.55
N ARG A 139 -0.58 -7.65 10.53
CA ARG A 139 -1.81 -6.83 10.54
C ARG A 139 -2.76 -7.19 11.67
N HIS A 140 -2.76 -8.44 12.08
CA HIS A 140 -3.62 -8.99 13.13
C HIS A 140 -2.87 -9.27 14.45
N SER A 141 -1.71 -8.62 14.68
CA SER A 141 -0.90 -8.78 15.91
C SER A 141 -0.54 -10.24 16.23
N GLY A 142 -0.30 -11.04 15.21
CA GLY A 142 0.03 -12.45 15.29
C GLY A 142 -1.20 -13.39 15.33
N TRP A 143 -2.42 -12.87 15.39
CA TRP A 143 -3.65 -13.69 15.48
C TRP A 143 -4.18 -14.06 14.09
N LEU A 144 -4.14 -15.35 13.78
CA LEU A 144 -4.71 -15.93 12.56
C LEU A 144 -5.95 -16.77 12.89
N SER A 145 -6.89 -16.19 13.66
CA SER A 145 -8.05 -16.91 14.19
C SER A 145 -9.16 -17.17 13.17
N GLN A 146 -9.22 -16.34 12.13
CA GLN A 146 -10.25 -16.47 11.09
C GLN A 146 -9.74 -17.36 9.94
N PRO A 147 -10.62 -18.20 9.33
CA PRO A 147 -10.24 -18.99 8.18
C PRO A 147 -9.62 -18.18 7.03
N LEU A 148 -10.12 -16.96 6.80
CA LEU A 148 -9.58 -16.06 5.80
C LEU A 148 -8.11 -15.68 6.09
N ASN A 149 -7.79 -15.33 7.36
CA ASN A 149 -6.41 -14.98 7.73
C ASN A 149 -5.46 -16.17 7.51
N GLN A 150 -5.92 -17.38 7.83
CA GLN A 150 -5.12 -18.61 7.63
C GLN A 150 -4.89 -18.90 6.14
N GLN A 151 -5.92 -18.66 5.31
CA GLN A 151 -5.79 -18.82 3.84
C GLN A 151 -4.79 -17.82 3.26
N ILE A 152 -4.88 -16.53 3.65
CA ILE A 152 -3.95 -15.51 3.19
C ILE A 152 -2.53 -15.86 3.63
N HIS A 153 -2.35 -16.18 4.91
CA HIS A 153 -1.04 -16.58 5.45
C HIS A 153 -0.44 -17.79 4.72
N SER A 154 -1.27 -18.77 4.34
CA SER A 154 -0.80 -19.91 3.55
C SER A 154 -0.28 -19.51 2.16
N VAL A 155 -0.91 -18.52 1.53
CA VAL A 155 -0.47 -18.00 0.23
C VAL A 155 0.81 -17.16 0.37
N GLU A 156 0.92 -16.35 1.45
CA GLU A 156 2.16 -15.64 1.80
C GLU A 156 3.33 -16.62 2.02
N TRP A 157 3.07 -17.70 2.81
CA TRP A 157 4.04 -18.75 3.05
C TRP A 157 4.51 -19.40 1.72
N TRP A 158 3.56 -19.72 0.85
CA TRP A 158 3.87 -20.31 -0.46
C TRP A 158 4.72 -19.37 -1.31
N LEU A 159 4.38 -18.09 -1.41
CA LEU A 159 5.18 -17.11 -2.15
C LEU A 159 6.59 -17.00 -1.59
N ALA A 160 6.71 -16.87 -0.27
CA ALA A 160 8.00 -16.69 0.40
C ALA A 160 8.93 -17.89 0.23
N ASN A 161 8.38 -19.12 0.32
CA ASN A 161 9.15 -20.36 0.18
C ASN A 161 9.44 -20.74 -1.29
N ARG A 162 8.65 -20.23 -2.26
CA ARG A 162 8.87 -20.52 -3.69
C ARG A 162 9.81 -19.51 -4.34
N ALA A 163 9.93 -18.32 -3.79
CA ALA A 163 10.78 -17.29 -4.36
C ALA A 163 12.27 -17.70 -4.34
N ASP A 164 12.97 -17.45 -5.44
CA ASP A 164 14.42 -17.63 -5.52
C ASP A 164 15.17 -16.53 -4.74
N ALA A 165 14.53 -15.38 -4.58
CA ALA A 165 14.99 -14.28 -3.71
C ALA A 165 13.80 -13.60 -3.04
N LEU A 166 13.86 -13.49 -1.70
CA LEU A 166 12.84 -12.79 -0.91
C LEU A 166 13.39 -11.45 -0.43
N VAL A 167 12.59 -10.40 -0.63
CA VAL A 167 12.89 -9.03 -0.23
C VAL A 167 11.86 -8.55 0.79
N THR A 168 12.34 -7.86 1.82
CA THR A 168 11.50 -7.16 2.80
C THR A 168 11.92 -5.70 2.91
N CYS A 169 10.99 -4.84 3.34
CA CYS A 169 11.22 -3.39 3.41
C CYS A 169 11.97 -2.93 4.67
N SER A 170 12.14 -3.81 5.68
CA SER A 170 12.83 -3.48 6.92
C SER A 170 13.43 -4.72 7.60
N ALA A 171 14.38 -4.49 8.52
CA ALA A 171 14.92 -5.57 9.35
C ALA A 171 13.84 -6.21 10.25
N ALA A 172 12.85 -5.44 10.70
CA ALA A 172 11.71 -5.96 11.47
C ALA A 172 10.87 -6.92 10.61
N MET A 173 10.55 -6.52 9.36
CA MET A 173 9.84 -7.38 8.41
C MET A 173 10.65 -8.63 8.06
N ARG A 174 11.99 -8.53 7.93
CA ARG A 174 12.85 -9.69 7.72
C ARG A 174 12.71 -10.70 8.86
N ALA A 175 12.82 -10.24 10.11
CA ALA A 175 12.68 -11.10 11.28
C ALA A 175 11.28 -11.70 11.39
N GLU A 176 10.23 -10.93 11.08
CA GLU A 176 8.85 -11.38 11.03
C GLU A 176 8.64 -12.46 9.95
N ALA A 177 9.09 -12.21 8.72
CA ALA A 177 8.96 -13.16 7.61
C ALA A 177 9.74 -14.46 7.88
N ALA A 178 10.97 -14.37 8.41
CA ALA A 178 11.77 -15.54 8.78
C ALA A 178 11.03 -16.42 9.81
N HIS A 179 10.45 -15.79 10.85
CA HIS A 179 9.70 -16.51 11.88
C HIS A 179 8.39 -17.11 11.34
N LEU A 180 7.62 -16.33 10.58
CA LEU A 180 6.29 -16.77 10.11
C LEU A 180 6.35 -17.85 9.02
N PHE A 181 7.40 -17.85 8.21
CA PHE A 181 7.50 -18.71 7.02
C PHE A 181 8.59 -19.78 7.15
N ASP A 182 9.19 -19.91 8.33
CA ASP A 182 10.25 -20.88 8.65
C ASP A 182 11.44 -20.78 7.69
N LEU A 183 11.93 -19.55 7.50
CA LEU A 183 13.04 -19.22 6.61
C LEU A 183 14.26 -18.76 7.41
N ASP A 184 15.45 -18.99 6.84
CA ASP A 184 16.67 -18.39 7.36
C ASP A 184 16.67 -16.87 7.08
N ALA A 185 16.74 -16.06 8.14
CA ALA A 185 16.75 -14.61 8.04
C ALA A 185 17.90 -14.07 7.17
N ASP A 186 19.03 -14.75 7.12
CA ASP A 186 20.20 -14.33 6.35
C ASP A 186 19.99 -14.51 4.83
N THR A 187 19.02 -15.30 4.42
CA THR A 187 18.63 -15.46 3.00
C THR A 187 17.65 -14.38 2.53
N ILE A 188 17.07 -13.59 3.46
CA ILE A 188 16.09 -12.56 3.15
C ILE A 188 16.78 -11.21 3.00
N ALA A 189 16.70 -10.62 1.82
CA ALA A 189 17.26 -9.29 1.57
C ALA A 189 16.40 -8.18 2.21
N VAL A 190 17.05 -7.17 2.78
CA VAL A 190 16.37 -5.96 3.25
C VAL A 190 16.67 -4.83 2.28
N ILE A 191 15.62 -4.33 1.60
CA ILE A 191 15.70 -3.17 0.71
C ILE A 191 14.65 -2.16 1.18
N HIS A 192 15.12 -1.06 1.77
CA HIS A 192 14.23 -0.02 2.30
C HIS A 192 13.45 0.67 1.18
N ASN A 193 12.17 0.97 1.45
CA ASN A 193 11.39 1.83 0.57
C ASN A 193 11.97 3.24 0.57
N GLY A 194 11.84 3.93 -0.56
CA GLY A 194 12.20 5.33 -0.71
C GLY A 194 11.00 6.19 -1.07
N ILE A 195 11.20 7.50 -1.04
CA ILE A 195 10.27 8.49 -1.57
C ILE A 195 10.98 9.38 -2.59
N GLU A 196 10.19 9.94 -3.52
CA GLU A 196 10.68 10.96 -4.44
C GLU A 196 10.78 12.30 -3.69
N ARG A 197 12.00 12.83 -3.58
CA ARG A 197 12.26 14.09 -2.85
C ARG A 197 11.81 15.34 -3.60
N HIS A 198 11.74 15.26 -4.93
CA HIS A 198 11.34 16.39 -5.76
C HIS A 198 9.84 16.60 -5.68
N GLY A 199 9.41 17.85 -5.64
CA GLY A 199 7.99 18.20 -5.61
C GLY A 199 7.35 18.28 -4.21
N TRP A 200 8.11 18.10 -3.12
CA TRP A 200 7.60 18.33 -1.74
C TRP A 200 7.55 19.79 -1.33
N ARG A 201 8.05 20.70 -2.16
CA ARG A 201 7.95 22.14 -1.92
C ARG A 201 6.51 22.60 -2.14
N ILE A 202 6.05 23.45 -1.24
CA ILE A 202 4.70 24.06 -1.25
C ILE A 202 4.84 25.57 -1.02
N ASP A 203 3.98 26.37 -1.62
CA ASP A 203 4.00 27.81 -1.47
C ASP A 203 3.54 28.24 -0.09
N ALA A 204 4.13 29.30 0.46
CA ALA A 204 3.83 29.81 1.81
C ALA A 204 2.35 30.20 1.98
N ASP A 205 1.71 30.69 0.93
CA ASP A 205 0.29 31.06 0.94
C ASP A 205 -0.62 29.84 1.10
N GLU A 206 -0.22 28.69 0.49
CA GLU A 206 -0.96 27.43 0.64
C GLU A 206 -0.80 26.85 2.04
N VAL A 207 0.39 26.94 2.63
CA VAL A 207 0.64 26.55 4.01
C VAL A 207 -0.21 27.40 4.95
N THR A 208 -0.23 28.71 4.75
CA THR A 208 -1.03 29.66 5.54
C THR A 208 -2.53 29.34 5.41
N THR A 209 -2.99 29.06 4.19
CA THR A 209 -4.38 28.69 3.92
C THR A 209 -4.76 27.37 4.63
N ALA A 210 -3.90 26.35 4.55
CA ALA A 210 -4.11 25.08 5.25
C ALA A 210 -4.12 25.26 6.77
N ARG A 211 -3.19 26.07 7.30
CA ARG A 211 -3.14 26.43 8.72
C ARG A 211 -4.44 27.08 9.20
N HIS A 212 -4.89 28.12 8.51
CA HIS A 212 -6.14 28.81 8.87
C HIS A 212 -7.38 27.93 8.78
N ARG A 213 -7.42 27.03 7.78
CA ARG A 213 -8.54 26.08 7.61
C ARG A 213 -8.69 25.17 8.84
N HIS A 214 -7.58 24.66 9.37
CA HIS A 214 -7.59 23.62 10.40
C HIS A 214 -7.31 24.15 11.81
N SER A 215 -6.65 25.31 11.92
CA SER A 215 -6.35 25.95 13.20
C SER A 215 -6.46 27.49 13.10
N PRO A 216 -7.70 28.04 12.97
CA PRO A 216 -7.90 29.47 12.74
C PRO A 216 -7.44 30.36 13.89
N ALA A 217 -7.30 29.82 15.10
CA ALA A 217 -6.86 30.56 16.30
C ALA A 217 -5.34 30.36 16.58
N ASP A 218 -4.59 29.88 15.62
CA ASP A 218 -3.16 29.56 15.75
C ASP A 218 -2.83 28.64 16.93
N THR A 219 -3.72 27.71 17.21
CA THR A 219 -3.54 26.69 18.26
C THR A 219 -2.76 25.51 17.71
N PRO A 220 -2.16 24.66 18.57
CA PRO A 220 -1.39 23.51 18.10
C PRO A 220 -2.19 22.60 17.17
N LEU A 221 -1.58 22.25 16.03
CA LEU A 221 -2.18 21.45 14.98
C LEU A 221 -1.44 20.13 14.84
N LEU A 222 -2.12 19.03 15.14
CA LEU A 222 -1.65 17.68 14.92
C LEU A 222 -2.23 17.14 13.60
N LEU A 223 -1.42 16.43 12.85
CA LEU A 223 -1.84 15.76 11.62
C LEU A 223 -1.59 14.25 11.72
N PHE A 224 -2.61 13.47 11.39
CA PHE A 224 -2.49 12.08 10.98
C PHE A 224 -2.87 11.98 9.52
N PHE A 225 -2.11 11.20 8.74
CA PHE A 225 -2.50 10.84 7.38
C PHE A 225 -2.18 9.37 7.08
N GLY A 226 -3.06 8.71 6.34
CA GLY A 226 -2.95 7.31 6.00
C GLY A 226 -4.29 6.59 5.95
N ARG A 227 -4.28 5.28 5.73
CA ARG A 227 -5.50 4.46 5.75
C ARG A 227 -6.11 4.45 7.15
N LEU A 228 -7.43 4.54 7.22
CA LEU A 228 -8.16 4.48 8.50
C LEU A 228 -8.50 3.02 8.82
N GLU A 229 -7.47 2.25 9.14
CA GLU A 229 -7.54 0.85 9.52
C GLU A 229 -7.10 0.68 10.98
N TRP A 230 -7.52 -0.42 11.61
CA TRP A 230 -7.27 -0.66 13.03
C TRP A 230 -5.78 -0.63 13.40
N GLU A 231 -4.95 -1.21 12.53
CA GLU A 231 -3.50 -1.27 12.74
C GLU A 231 -2.81 0.11 12.68
N LYS A 232 -3.48 1.15 12.15
CA LYS A 232 -2.94 2.50 12.09
C LYS A 232 -3.12 3.31 13.37
N GLY A 233 -3.84 2.78 14.37
CA GLY A 233 -3.84 3.29 15.73
C GLY A 233 -4.48 4.66 15.95
N VAL A 234 -5.26 5.20 15.01
CA VAL A 234 -5.90 6.51 15.12
C VAL A 234 -6.84 6.61 16.32
N GLN A 235 -7.45 5.49 16.71
CA GLN A 235 -8.29 5.37 17.91
C GLN A 235 -7.50 5.69 19.19
N ASP A 236 -6.22 5.32 19.26
CA ASP A 236 -5.37 5.59 20.41
C ASP A 236 -4.99 7.08 20.47
N LEU A 237 -4.73 7.70 19.32
CA LEU A 237 -4.51 9.14 19.22
C LEU A 237 -5.74 9.94 19.66
N ILE A 238 -6.94 9.54 19.20
CA ILE A 238 -8.20 10.16 19.64
C ILE A 238 -8.41 10.00 21.14
N ALA A 239 -8.11 8.83 21.70
CA ALA A 239 -8.21 8.57 23.13
C ALA A 239 -7.21 9.38 23.97
N ALA A 240 -6.04 9.69 23.41
CA ALA A 240 -5.01 10.52 24.04
C ALA A 240 -5.32 12.03 23.96
N LEU A 241 -6.12 12.47 22.97
CA LEU A 241 -6.34 13.88 22.67
C LEU A 241 -6.89 14.70 23.85
N PRO A 242 -7.79 14.20 24.74
CA PRO A 242 -8.21 14.94 25.94
C PRO A 242 -7.02 15.31 26.85
N ARG A 243 -6.07 14.40 27.04
CA ARG A 243 -4.87 14.64 27.86
C ARG A 243 -3.91 15.62 27.21
N ILE A 244 -3.77 15.55 25.89
CA ILE A 244 -2.99 16.50 25.11
C ILE A 244 -3.60 17.91 25.27
N ARG A 245 -4.91 18.04 25.08
CA ARG A 245 -5.63 19.33 25.20
C ARG A 245 -5.63 19.91 26.62
N ALA A 246 -5.52 19.08 27.63
CA ALA A 246 -5.37 19.56 29.01
C ALA A 246 -4.02 20.26 29.23
N ARG A 247 -2.97 19.87 28.50
CA ARG A 247 -1.63 20.50 28.57
C ARG A 247 -1.42 21.57 27.51
N HIS A 248 -2.05 21.42 26.37
CA HIS A 248 -1.98 22.34 25.23
C HIS A 248 -3.39 22.70 24.79
N PRO A 249 -4.01 23.70 25.48
CA PRO A 249 -5.38 24.13 25.19
C PRO A 249 -5.53 24.55 23.72
N GLY A 250 -6.69 24.24 23.16
CA GLY A 250 -6.97 24.58 21.78
C GLY A 250 -6.46 23.57 20.73
N THR A 251 -5.57 22.62 21.09
CA THR A 251 -5.02 21.65 20.13
C THR A 251 -6.11 21.03 19.25
N ARG A 252 -5.85 21.01 17.95
CA ARG A 252 -6.69 20.39 16.94
C ARG A 252 -5.97 19.18 16.33
N LEU A 253 -6.75 18.22 15.85
CA LEU A 253 -6.26 17.03 15.13
C LEU A 253 -6.94 16.97 13.76
N VAL A 254 -6.14 16.96 12.71
CA VAL A 254 -6.58 16.62 11.36
C VAL A 254 -6.33 15.15 11.13
N VAL A 255 -7.36 14.45 10.68
CA VAL A 255 -7.29 13.02 10.28
C VAL A 255 -7.57 12.95 8.79
N ALA A 256 -6.50 12.74 8.01
CA ALA A 256 -6.55 12.64 6.56
C ALA A 256 -6.45 11.18 6.11
N GLY A 257 -7.40 10.74 5.30
CA GLY A 257 -7.47 9.39 4.75
C GLY A 257 -8.87 8.81 4.76
N LYS A 258 -8.98 7.59 4.25
CA LYS A 258 -10.20 6.78 4.22
C LYS A 258 -9.90 5.37 4.71
N GLY A 259 -10.91 4.64 5.16
CA GLY A 259 -10.79 3.25 5.58
C GLY A 259 -12.01 2.78 6.37
N ARG A 260 -12.01 1.49 6.69
CA ARG A 260 -13.16 0.84 7.35
C ARG A 260 -13.46 1.39 8.75
N GLN A 261 -12.45 1.97 9.42
CA GLN A 261 -12.57 2.49 10.78
C GLN A 261 -13.16 3.91 10.86
N GLU A 262 -13.43 4.60 9.74
CA GLU A 262 -13.83 6.01 9.74
C GLU A 262 -15.03 6.31 10.65
N GLN A 263 -16.09 5.50 10.55
CA GLN A 263 -17.29 5.69 11.37
C GLN A 263 -17.02 5.45 12.86
N GLU A 264 -16.25 4.41 13.18
CA GLU A 264 -15.88 4.08 14.56
C GLU A 264 -15.00 5.16 15.19
N LEU A 265 -14.10 5.77 14.41
CA LEU A 265 -13.26 6.87 14.84
C LEU A 265 -14.09 8.13 15.15
N VAL A 266 -15.12 8.41 14.36
CA VAL A 266 -16.07 9.50 14.66
C VAL A 266 -16.83 9.24 15.96
N VAL A 267 -17.26 7.99 16.20
CA VAL A 267 -17.90 7.59 17.45
C VAL A 267 -16.92 7.71 18.62
N ALA A 268 -15.69 7.25 18.46
CA ALA A 268 -14.63 7.38 19.47
C ALA A 268 -14.37 8.86 19.84
N ALA A 269 -14.30 9.76 18.84
CA ALA A 269 -14.11 11.19 19.09
C ALA A 269 -15.27 11.81 19.91
N ARG A 270 -16.51 11.34 19.68
CA ARG A 270 -17.67 11.74 20.50
C ARG A 270 -17.57 11.18 21.92
N ARG A 271 -17.25 9.90 22.08
CA ARG A 271 -17.08 9.22 23.37
C ARG A 271 -16.04 9.91 24.24
N HIS A 272 -14.91 10.29 23.66
CA HIS A 272 -13.83 11.02 24.33
C HIS A 272 -14.08 12.54 24.44
N ARG A 273 -15.25 13.05 24.01
CA ARG A 273 -15.64 14.48 24.07
C ARG A 273 -14.70 15.41 23.30
N VAL A 274 -14.04 14.93 22.26
CA VAL A 274 -13.12 15.69 21.42
C VAL A 274 -13.59 15.89 19.98
N ARG A 275 -14.83 15.51 19.65
CA ARG A 275 -15.35 15.55 18.28
C ARG A 275 -15.17 16.91 17.58
N ARG A 276 -15.29 18.02 18.31
CA ARG A 276 -15.11 19.39 17.77
C ARG A 276 -13.63 19.75 17.57
N ALA A 277 -12.71 18.99 18.13
CA ALA A 277 -11.27 19.17 18.00
C ALA A 277 -10.64 18.26 16.94
N VAL A 278 -11.43 17.34 16.34
CA VAL A 278 -10.97 16.40 15.32
C VAL A 278 -11.67 16.72 13.99
N ASP A 279 -10.87 17.02 12.97
CA ASP A 279 -11.32 17.22 11.59
C ASP A 279 -11.02 15.96 10.78
N PHE A 280 -12.06 15.23 10.39
CA PHE A 280 -11.96 14.13 9.42
C PHE A 280 -12.11 14.72 8.02
N VAL A 281 -11.01 14.83 7.28
CA VAL A 281 -10.97 15.55 5.99
C VAL A 281 -11.07 14.62 4.79
N GLY A 282 -11.10 13.30 5.03
CA GLY A 282 -11.11 12.33 3.95
C GLY A 282 -9.76 12.24 3.24
N HIS A 283 -9.78 11.80 1.98
CA HIS A 283 -8.57 11.73 1.16
C HIS A 283 -8.17 13.14 0.71
N LEU A 284 -6.91 13.48 0.90
CA LEU A 284 -6.29 14.71 0.39
C LEU A 284 -5.54 14.40 -0.91
N SER A 285 -5.59 15.33 -1.85
CA SER A 285 -4.67 15.32 -2.99
C SER A 285 -3.22 15.51 -2.51
N ASP A 286 -2.25 15.14 -3.31
CA ASP A 286 -0.82 15.28 -2.96
C ASP A 286 -0.46 16.74 -2.59
N ARG A 287 -1.06 17.73 -3.29
CA ARG A 287 -0.85 19.15 -3.01
C ARG A 287 -1.44 19.56 -1.66
N GLU A 288 -2.67 19.14 -1.36
CA GLU A 288 -3.34 19.41 -0.09
C GLU A 288 -2.62 18.71 1.07
N LEU A 289 -2.14 17.49 0.87
CA LEU A 289 -1.38 16.77 1.88
C LEU A 289 -0.08 17.48 2.22
N ARG A 290 0.68 17.93 1.21
CA ARG A 290 1.91 18.69 1.44
C ARG A 290 1.65 20.00 2.18
N ALA A 291 0.58 20.72 1.83
CA ALA A 291 0.19 21.93 2.52
C ALA A 291 -0.19 21.65 3.99
N ALA A 292 -0.93 20.57 4.24
CA ALA A 292 -1.30 20.15 5.60
C ALA A 292 -0.09 19.70 6.43
N LEU A 293 0.87 18.97 5.81
CA LEU A 293 2.14 18.58 6.44
C LEU A 293 2.95 19.80 6.86
N ALA A 294 3.14 20.75 5.94
CA ALA A 294 3.89 21.99 6.22
C ALA A 294 3.16 22.91 7.23
N ALA A 295 1.84 22.81 7.33
CA ALA A 295 1.04 23.61 8.27
C ALA A 295 0.96 22.98 9.68
N ALA A 296 1.22 21.69 9.84
CA ALA A 296 1.12 20.99 11.11
C ALA A 296 2.31 21.29 12.04
N ASP A 297 2.07 21.39 13.34
CA ASP A 297 3.13 21.48 14.33
C ASP A 297 3.75 20.13 14.63
N ALA A 298 2.99 19.04 14.43
CA ALA A 298 3.49 17.68 14.54
C ALA A 298 2.64 16.69 13.72
N VAL A 299 3.32 15.76 13.09
CA VAL A 299 2.70 14.58 12.47
C VAL A 299 2.73 13.45 13.48
N VAL A 300 1.61 12.74 13.63
CA VAL A 300 1.48 11.65 14.60
C VAL A 300 1.18 10.35 13.84
N LEU A 301 2.07 9.38 13.98
CA LEU A 301 1.97 8.06 13.37
C LEU A 301 1.80 7.00 14.47
N PRO A 302 0.58 6.78 14.98
CA PRO A 302 0.34 5.92 16.15
C PRO A 302 0.18 4.45 15.77
N SER A 303 0.72 4.03 14.64
CA SER A 303 0.54 2.69 14.09
C SER A 303 0.93 1.61 15.09
N ARG A 304 0.06 0.62 15.26
CA ARG A 304 0.31 -0.61 16.03
C ARG A 304 1.12 -1.62 15.24
N TYR A 305 0.97 -1.56 13.92
CA TYR A 305 1.77 -2.32 12.98
C TYR A 305 2.16 -1.41 11.81
N GLU A 306 3.46 -1.29 11.58
CA GLU A 306 4.03 -0.49 10.51
C GLU A 306 5.28 -1.18 9.97
N PRO A 307 5.16 -1.95 8.90
CA PRO A 307 6.29 -2.71 8.33
C PRO A 307 7.49 -1.85 7.95
N PHE A 308 7.23 -0.63 7.43
CA PHE A 308 8.28 0.32 7.07
C PHE A 308 7.93 1.77 7.43
N GLY A 309 6.71 2.22 7.08
CA GLY A 309 6.27 3.58 7.36
C GLY A 309 6.72 4.59 6.31
N ILE A 310 6.37 4.40 5.03
CA ILE A 310 6.62 5.40 3.98
C ILE A 310 6.11 6.78 4.42
N VAL A 311 4.96 6.84 5.08
CA VAL A 311 4.39 8.07 5.65
C VAL A 311 5.33 8.82 6.61
N ALA A 312 6.25 8.12 7.29
CA ALA A 312 7.26 8.76 8.14
C ALA A 312 8.37 9.44 7.33
N LEU A 313 8.60 9.00 6.09
CA LEU A 313 9.54 9.65 5.18
C LEU A 313 8.89 10.87 4.49
N GLU A 314 7.57 10.83 4.32
CA GLU A 314 6.78 11.91 3.72
C GLU A 314 6.56 13.07 4.70
N ALA A 315 6.57 12.79 6.03
CA ALA A 315 6.43 13.77 7.12
C ALA A 315 7.75 14.51 7.42
#